data_639e15fe3caf3b9b8cd08f8e366de5d5
#
_entry.id   639e15fe3caf3b9b8cd08f8e366de5d5
#
_cell.length_a   1.000
_cell.length_b   1.000
_cell.length_c   1.000
_cell.angle_alpha   90.00
_cell.angle_beta   90.00
_cell.angle_gamma   90.00
#
_symmetry.space_group_name_H-M   'P 1'
#
loop_
_entity.id
_entity.type
_entity.pdbx_description
1 polymer ?
#
loop_
_entity_poly.entity_id
_entity_poly.type
_entity_poly.pdbx_seq_one_letter_code
_entity_poly.pdbx_strand_id
1 'polypeptide(L)'
;MRYFLYTMLLITTIPLSALVNADALPDEPHVTVTGSAQIEVPPDQVMVQFQATSLEKTAGLAKQNVDQQVSALLVNLKKGGFDTKELERGQINTRAQYQYIKDQRTLQGIAATRDLTYLLTDIDKVNLFL
;
A
#
# COMPACT_ATOMS: atom_id res chain seq x y z
N MET A 1 -68.22 -28.67 8.96
CA MET A 1 -68.15 -27.69 7.83
C MET A 1 -67.34 -26.41 8.16
N ARG A 2 -66.75 -26.24 9.34
CA ARG A 2 -66.00 -25.01 9.71
C ARG A 2 -64.45 -25.11 9.51
N TYR A 3 -63.94 -26.28 9.22
CA TYR A 3 -62.48 -26.51 9.03
C TYR A 3 -62.05 -26.54 7.55
N PHE A 4 -63.02 -26.60 6.64
CA PHE A 4 -62.72 -26.63 5.17
C PHE A 4 -62.39 -25.26 4.57
N LEU A 5 -62.66 -24.18 5.32
CA LEU A 5 -62.44 -22.80 4.87
C LEU A 5 -61.00 -22.29 5.22
N TYR A 6 -60.31 -22.95 6.13
CA TYR A 6 -58.95 -22.55 6.53
C TYR A 6 -57.83 -23.17 5.70
N THR A 7 -58.13 -24.25 4.97
CA THR A 7 -57.14 -24.91 4.10
C THR A 7 -56.97 -24.26 2.71
N MET A 8 -57.83 -23.32 2.37
CA MET A 8 -57.81 -22.66 1.05
C MET A 8 -57.07 -21.32 1.05
N LEU A 9 -56.64 -20.83 2.24
CA LEU A 9 -55.98 -19.51 2.33
C LEU A 9 -54.44 -19.60 2.46
N LEU A 10 -53.84 -20.80 2.29
CA LEU A 10 -52.40 -20.97 2.48
C LEU A 10 -51.59 -21.20 1.20
N ILE A 11 -52.17 -20.98 0.03
CA ILE A 11 -51.51 -21.33 -1.27
C ILE A 11 -51.35 -20.07 -2.17
N THR A 12 -51.08 -18.90 -1.67
CA THR A 12 -50.79 -17.77 -2.55
C THR A 12 -49.75 -16.81 -2.02
N THR A 13 -48.57 -17.34 -1.69
CA THR A 13 -47.35 -16.50 -1.62
C THR A 13 -46.20 -17.24 -2.28
N ILE A 14 -46.29 -17.44 -3.60
CA ILE A 14 -45.09 -17.73 -4.37
C ILE A 14 -44.42 -16.36 -4.59
N PRO A 15 -43.21 -16.12 -4.05
CA PRO A 15 -42.45 -14.97 -4.46
C PRO A 15 -42.07 -15.19 -5.94
N LEU A 16 -42.68 -14.41 -6.83
CA LEU A 16 -42.23 -14.28 -8.20
C LEU A 16 -40.86 -13.60 -8.16
N SER A 17 -39.81 -14.42 -7.96
CA SER A 17 -38.45 -13.99 -8.17
C SER A 17 -38.32 -13.63 -9.62
N ALA A 18 -38.50 -12.36 -9.96
CA ALA A 18 -38.14 -11.84 -11.25
C ALA A 18 -36.64 -12.12 -11.43
N LEU A 19 -36.31 -13.10 -12.27
CA LEU A 19 -34.98 -13.28 -12.81
C LEU A 19 -34.71 -12.04 -13.67
N VAL A 20 -34.15 -11.03 -13.05
CA VAL A 20 -33.58 -9.89 -13.78
C VAL A 20 -32.30 -10.43 -14.40
N ASN A 21 -32.40 -10.87 -15.66
CA ASN A 21 -31.25 -11.09 -16.51
C ASN A 21 -30.67 -9.70 -16.85
N ALA A 22 -29.75 -9.20 -16.04
CA ALA A 22 -29.17 -7.87 -16.18
C ALA A 22 -28.03 -7.82 -17.21
N ASP A 23 -27.86 -8.85 -18.04
CA ASP A 23 -26.71 -8.94 -18.94
C ASP A 23 -27.02 -9.55 -20.32
N ALA A 24 -28.26 -9.39 -20.76
CA ALA A 24 -28.59 -9.74 -22.13
C ALA A 24 -28.18 -8.59 -23.06
N LEU A 25 -27.09 -8.77 -23.81
CA LEU A 25 -26.82 -7.94 -24.98
C LEU A 25 -28.06 -7.94 -25.89
N PRO A 26 -28.43 -6.80 -26.49
CA PRO A 26 -29.57 -6.75 -27.41
C PRO A 26 -29.42 -7.81 -28.50
N ASP A 27 -30.49 -8.58 -28.79
CA ASP A 27 -30.53 -9.57 -29.88
C ASP A 27 -30.43 -8.92 -31.27
N GLU A 28 -30.42 -7.61 -31.35
CA GLU A 28 -30.26 -6.87 -32.60
C GLU A 28 -28.75 -6.73 -32.96
N PRO A 29 -28.44 -6.72 -34.28
CA PRO A 29 -27.09 -6.48 -34.74
C PRO A 29 -26.54 -5.18 -34.17
N HIS A 30 -25.49 -5.25 -33.34
CA HIS A 30 -24.85 -4.09 -32.73
C HIS A 30 -23.34 -4.11 -32.94
N VAL A 31 -22.75 -2.93 -32.93
CA VAL A 31 -21.29 -2.76 -33.01
C VAL A 31 -20.82 -2.13 -31.69
N THR A 32 -19.94 -2.84 -31.01
CA THR A 32 -19.27 -2.31 -29.82
C THR A 32 -17.93 -1.70 -30.24
N VAL A 33 -17.73 -0.43 -29.91
CA VAL A 33 -16.46 0.27 -30.14
C VAL A 33 -15.87 0.72 -28.84
N THR A 34 -14.58 0.46 -28.67
CA THR A 34 -13.81 0.91 -27.48
C THR A 34 -12.85 1.99 -27.92
N GLY A 35 -12.89 3.14 -27.26
CA GLY A 35 -11.93 4.20 -27.45
C GLY A 35 -11.04 4.33 -26.22
N SER A 36 -9.77 4.67 -26.42
CA SER A 36 -8.83 5.05 -25.35
C SER A 36 -8.27 6.43 -25.65
N ALA A 37 -8.05 7.22 -24.60
CA ALA A 37 -7.37 8.50 -24.68
C ALA A 37 -6.24 8.53 -23.65
N GLN A 38 -5.13 9.15 -24.00
CA GLN A 38 -3.97 9.33 -23.13
C GLN A 38 -3.65 10.82 -23.08
N ILE A 39 -3.41 11.33 -21.87
CA ILE A 39 -2.96 12.71 -21.64
C ILE A 39 -1.58 12.64 -20.99
N GLU A 40 -0.62 13.35 -21.52
CA GLU A 40 0.69 13.54 -20.92
C GLU A 40 0.71 14.88 -20.18
N VAL A 41 1.03 14.82 -18.88
CA VAL A 41 1.14 16.01 -18.03
C VAL A 41 2.55 16.03 -17.44
N PRO A 42 3.26 17.15 -17.45
CA PRO A 42 4.56 17.25 -16.80
C PRO A 42 4.40 17.00 -15.28
N PRO A 43 5.33 16.27 -14.64
CA PRO A 43 5.26 16.03 -13.19
C PRO A 43 5.49 17.35 -12.44
N ASP A 44 4.75 17.56 -11.36
CA ASP A 44 4.84 18.69 -10.45
C ASP A 44 5.34 18.29 -9.06
N GLN A 45 5.42 17.00 -8.78
CA GLN A 45 5.81 16.43 -7.49
C GLN A 45 6.72 15.22 -7.69
N VAL A 46 7.57 14.96 -6.71
CA VAL A 46 8.45 13.80 -6.66
C VAL A 46 8.30 13.08 -5.33
N MET A 47 8.03 11.78 -5.39
CA MET A 47 8.06 10.91 -4.22
C MET A 47 9.44 10.25 -4.13
N VAL A 48 10.17 10.57 -3.06
CA VAL A 48 11.50 10.00 -2.81
C VAL A 48 11.38 8.94 -1.72
N GLN A 49 11.84 7.72 -2.03
CA GLN A 49 11.81 6.60 -1.10
C GLN A 49 13.24 6.25 -0.67
N PHE A 50 13.44 6.11 0.62
CA PHE A 50 14.69 5.61 1.19
C PHE A 50 14.45 4.58 2.28
N GLN A 51 15.50 3.90 2.61
CA GLN A 51 15.48 2.87 3.63
C GLN A 51 16.63 3.07 4.61
N ALA A 52 16.31 3.23 5.90
CA ALA A 52 17.29 3.20 6.97
C ALA A 52 17.48 1.74 7.42
N THR A 53 18.73 1.26 7.41
CA THR A 53 19.05 -0.12 7.78
C THR A 53 20.26 -0.16 8.72
N SER A 54 20.20 -1.05 9.71
CA SER A 54 21.34 -1.35 10.60
C SER A 54 21.37 -2.84 10.90
N LEU A 55 22.58 -3.41 10.93
CA LEU A 55 22.84 -4.80 11.30
C LEU A 55 23.68 -4.83 12.58
N GLU A 56 23.11 -5.38 13.65
CA GLU A 56 23.73 -5.40 14.95
C GLU A 56 23.60 -6.77 15.64
N LYS A 57 24.33 -6.97 16.73
CA LYS A 57 24.27 -8.23 17.50
C LYS A 57 22.89 -8.43 18.17
N THR A 58 22.17 -7.34 18.46
CA THR A 58 20.87 -7.38 19.11
C THR A 58 19.86 -6.50 18.38
N ALA A 59 18.58 -6.88 18.45
CA ALA A 59 17.48 -6.11 17.86
C ALA A 59 17.38 -4.69 18.47
N GLY A 60 17.67 -4.53 19.76
CA GLY A 60 17.64 -3.24 20.44
C GLY A 60 18.67 -2.25 19.86
N LEU A 61 19.92 -2.69 19.67
CA LEU A 61 20.98 -1.87 19.09
C LEU A 61 20.67 -1.54 17.62
N ALA A 62 20.25 -2.54 16.84
CA ALA A 62 19.88 -2.32 15.44
C ALA A 62 18.76 -1.27 15.30
N LYS A 63 17.72 -1.37 16.13
CA LYS A 63 16.63 -0.39 16.17
C LYS A 63 17.13 1.00 16.58
N GLN A 64 17.94 1.11 17.62
CA GLN A 64 18.49 2.38 18.08
C GLN A 64 19.28 3.09 16.97
N ASN A 65 20.11 2.36 16.23
CA ASN A 65 20.89 2.91 15.13
C ASN A 65 20.02 3.41 14.00
N VAL A 66 18.95 2.66 13.63
CA VAL A 66 17.97 3.10 12.64
C VAL A 66 17.25 4.38 13.11
N ASP A 67 16.84 4.45 14.38
CA ASP A 67 16.20 5.65 14.94
C ASP A 67 17.14 6.86 14.93
N GLN A 68 18.45 6.67 15.18
CA GLN A 68 19.45 7.72 15.07
C GLN A 68 19.64 8.21 13.62
N GLN A 69 19.69 7.30 12.64
CA GLN A 69 19.77 7.65 11.21
C GLN A 69 18.56 8.49 10.78
N VAL A 70 17.35 8.08 11.18
CA VAL A 70 16.11 8.83 10.89
C VAL A 70 16.12 10.21 11.55
N SER A 71 16.62 10.30 12.79
CA SER A 71 16.74 11.58 13.51
C SER A 71 17.73 12.51 12.83
N ALA A 72 18.86 12.00 12.36
CA ALA A 72 19.84 12.77 11.60
C ALA A 72 19.27 13.27 10.28
N LEU A 73 18.51 12.42 9.57
CA LEU A 73 17.81 12.81 8.34
C LEU A 73 16.84 13.98 8.60
N LEU A 74 16.01 13.90 9.65
CA LEU A 74 15.09 14.98 10.03
C LEU A 74 15.81 16.30 10.30
N VAL A 75 16.97 16.26 10.97
CA VAL A 75 17.79 17.46 11.22
C VAL A 75 18.32 18.03 9.90
N ASN A 76 18.78 17.18 8.98
CA ASN A 76 19.30 17.61 7.69
C ASN A 76 18.19 18.20 6.79
N LEU A 77 17.01 17.58 6.75
CA LEU A 77 15.85 18.13 6.04
C LEU A 77 15.49 19.53 6.54
N LYS A 78 15.43 19.73 7.86
CA LYS A 78 15.20 21.06 8.45
C LYS A 78 16.27 22.09 8.06
N LYS A 79 17.55 21.71 8.08
CA LYS A 79 18.66 22.57 7.67
C LYS A 79 18.59 22.95 6.18
N GLY A 80 18.13 22.02 5.34
CA GLY A 80 17.89 22.24 3.90
C GLY A 80 16.65 23.06 3.61
N GLY A 81 15.85 23.44 4.62
CA GLY A 81 14.61 24.20 4.43
C GLY A 81 13.42 23.34 3.96
N PHE A 82 13.51 22.02 4.12
CA PHE A 82 12.45 21.09 3.76
C PHE A 82 11.46 20.89 4.92
N ASP A 83 10.16 20.74 4.59
CA ASP A 83 9.14 20.48 5.61
C ASP A 83 9.22 19.00 6.07
N THR A 84 9.53 18.81 7.33
CA THR A 84 9.62 17.46 7.91
C THR A 84 8.27 16.76 8.10
N LYS A 85 7.15 17.46 7.89
CA LYS A 85 5.81 16.88 7.92
C LYS A 85 5.54 16.00 6.69
N GLU A 86 6.20 16.30 5.59
CA GLU A 86 6.12 15.52 4.34
C GLU A 86 6.92 14.21 4.42
N LEU A 87 7.63 13.96 5.53
CA LEU A 87 8.33 12.69 5.75
C LEU A 87 7.42 11.68 6.43
N GLU A 88 6.95 10.72 5.68
CA GLU A 88 6.29 9.53 6.19
C GLU A 88 7.33 8.52 6.67
N ARG A 89 7.08 7.96 7.86
CA ARG A 89 7.95 6.98 8.49
C ARG A 89 7.20 5.68 8.66
N GLY A 90 7.61 4.67 7.89
CA GLY A 90 7.09 3.31 8.00
C GLY A 90 7.43 2.66 9.34
N GLN A 91 6.87 1.48 9.56
CA GLN A 91 7.17 0.67 10.73
C GLN A 91 8.61 0.15 10.66
N ILE A 92 9.21 -0.05 11.83
CA ILE A 92 10.51 -0.69 11.91
C ILE A 92 10.34 -2.21 11.91
N ASN A 93 11.03 -2.88 11.00
CA ASN A 93 11.05 -4.33 10.90
C ASN A 93 12.41 -4.86 11.35
N THR A 94 12.40 -5.97 12.09
CA THR A 94 13.64 -6.63 12.51
C THR A 94 13.63 -8.08 12.06
N ARG A 95 14.78 -8.54 11.54
CA ARG A 95 14.97 -9.93 11.10
C ARG A 95 16.36 -10.43 11.41
N ALA A 96 16.47 -11.71 11.73
CA ALA A 96 17.78 -12.37 11.85
C ALA A 96 18.43 -12.51 10.48
N GLN A 97 19.66 -12.05 10.36
CA GLN A 97 20.46 -12.18 9.14
C GLN A 97 21.51 -13.28 9.34
N TYR A 98 21.55 -14.21 8.38
CA TYR A 98 22.45 -15.33 8.39
C TYR A 98 23.40 -15.25 7.20
N GLN A 99 24.61 -15.74 7.42
CA GLN A 99 25.62 -15.92 6.38
C GLN A 99 26.03 -17.40 6.31
N TYR A 100 26.30 -17.90 5.11
CA TYR A 100 26.85 -19.22 4.91
C TYR A 100 28.39 -19.14 4.86
N ILE A 101 29.02 -19.75 5.83
CA ILE A 101 30.48 -19.84 5.89
C ILE A 101 30.84 -21.33 5.88
N LYS A 102 31.56 -21.78 4.86
CA LYS A 102 31.96 -23.21 4.69
C LYS A 102 30.77 -24.15 4.84
N ASP A 103 29.66 -23.86 4.12
CA ASP A 103 28.42 -24.62 4.12
C ASP A 103 27.67 -24.67 5.47
N GLN A 104 28.11 -23.88 6.45
CA GLN A 104 27.41 -23.73 7.72
C GLN A 104 26.64 -22.38 7.80
N ARG A 105 25.41 -22.48 8.19
CA ARG A 105 24.56 -21.30 8.42
C ARG A 105 24.92 -20.64 9.74
N THR A 106 25.58 -19.50 9.70
CA THR A 106 26.02 -18.75 10.89
C THR A 106 25.17 -17.47 11.02
N LEU A 107 24.69 -17.17 12.23
CA LEU A 107 23.99 -15.92 12.51
C LEU A 107 24.98 -14.75 12.41
N GLN A 108 24.75 -13.84 11.47
CA GLN A 108 25.55 -12.63 11.31
C GLN A 108 25.12 -11.53 12.30
N GLY A 109 23.81 -11.41 12.54
CA GLY A 109 23.23 -10.43 13.43
C GLY A 109 21.72 -10.27 13.24
N ILE A 110 21.19 -9.23 13.82
CA ILE A 110 19.80 -8.80 13.64
C ILE A 110 19.80 -7.52 12.80
N ALA A 111 19.18 -7.57 11.65
CA ALA A 111 18.96 -6.41 10.80
C ALA A 111 17.67 -5.71 11.23
N ALA A 112 17.74 -4.40 11.46
CA ALA A 112 16.58 -3.53 11.59
C ALA A 112 16.47 -2.66 10.34
N THR A 113 15.26 -2.48 9.83
CA THR A 113 14.98 -1.74 8.61
C THR A 113 13.75 -0.88 8.80
N ARG A 114 13.79 0.35 8.32
CA ARG A 114 12.64 1.26 8.27
C ARG A 114 12.58 1.93 6.91
N ASP A 115 11.43 1.83 6.26
CA ASP A 115 11.16 2.53 5.02
C ASP A 115 10.69 3.95 5.34
N LEU A 116 11.11 4.90 4.50
CA LEU A 116 10.84 6.32 4.62
C LEU A 116 10.40 6.83 3.25
N THR A 117 9.36 7.65 3.23
CA THR A 117 8.86 8.28 2.00
C THR A 117 8.77 9.78 2.22
N TYR A 118 9.34 10.55 1.31
CA TYR A 118 9.25 12.01 1.33
C TYR A 118 8.56 12.50 0.08
N LEU A 119 7.52 13.31 0.23
CA LEU A 119 6.84 13.97 -0.88
C LEU A 119 7.46 15.36 -1.10
N LEU A 120 8.17 15.52 -2.21
CA LEU A 120 8.74 16.80 -2.63
C LEU A 120 7.78 17.47 -3.61
N THR A 121 7.14 18.55 -3.17
CA THR A 121 6.15 19.31 -3.95
C THR A 121 6.76 20.38 -4.84
N ASP A 122 8.06 20.62 -4.75
CA ASP A 122 8.81 21.57 -5.55
C ASP A 122 9.90 20.81 -6.32
N ILE A 123 9.65 20.53 -7.59
CA ILE A 123 10.53 19.72 -8.44
C ILE A 123 11.91 20.39 -8.65
N ASP A 124 11.98 21.72 -8.60
CA ASP A 124 13.23 22.46 -8.79
C ASP A 124 14.23 22.21 -7.64
N LYS A 125 13.73 21.78 -6.49
CA LYS A 125 14.55 21.45 -5.31
C LYS A 125 15.07 20.01 -5.29
N VAL A 126 14.76 19.18 -6.29
CA VAL A 126 15.22 17.78 -6.36
C VAL A 126 16.75 17.69 -6.26
N ASN A 127 17.47 18.53 -7.00
CA ASN A 127 18.94 18.53 -7.00
C ASN A 127 19.55 18.97 -5.66
N LEU A 128 18.82 19.73 -4.86
CA LEU A 128 19.26 20.14 -3.51
C LEU A 128 18.93 19.06 -2.48
N PHE A 129 17.90 18.27 -2.76
CA PHE A 129 17.44 17.21 -1.86
C PHE A 129 18.31 15.95 -1.93
N LEU A 130 18.82 15.59 -3.11
CA LEU A 130 19.68 14.44 -3.39
C LEU A 130 21.16 14.73 -3.13
#